data_fc9de4548303b6c42807d26832f68002
#
_entry.id   fc9de4548303b6c42807d26832f68002
#
_cell.length_a   1.000
_cell.length_b   1.000
_cell.length_c   1.000
_cell.angle_alpha   90.00
_cell.angle_beta   90.00
_cell.angle_gamma   90.00
#
_symmetry.space_group_name_H-M   'P 1'
#
loop_
_entity.id
_entity.type
_entity.pdbx_description
1 polymer ?
#
loop_
_entity_poly.entity_id
_entity_poly.type
_entity_poly.pdbx_seq_one_letter_code
_entity_poly.pdbx_strand_id
1 'polypeptide(L)'
;MRRNILFIFILFMIGCSKEPVNIYESPEFLAMSDKEIIMGESVWVTTCFRCHMYGTMGAASVNDKAHFDKLATKGFDELYNNVITGMEGEKGVMPPKGTCYSCSDEELKFSVYYIFHLAQLVHESKQEPTSK
;
A
#
# COMPACT_ATOMS: atom_id res chain seq x y z
N MET A 1 26.32 -27.43 40.58
CA MET A 1 25.49 -27.84 39.44
C MET A 1 24.24 -26.94 39.16
N ARG A 2 24.19 -25.69 39.64
CA ARG A 2 22.99 -24.82 39.48
C ARG A 2 23.19 -23.62 38.56
N ARG A 3 24.35 -23.48 37.93
CA ARG A 3 24.72 -22.24 37.20
C ARG A 3 24.54 -22.35 35.68
N ASN A 4 24.34 -23.54 35.13
CA ASN A 4 24.29 -23.76 33.68
C ASN A 4 22.84 -23.77 33.10
N ILE A 5 21.81 -23.73 33.95
CA ILE A 5 20.40 -23.76 33.50
C ILE A 5 19.91 -22.35 33.10
N LEU A 6 20.54 -21.29 33.60
CA LEU A 6 20.13 -19.91 33.32
C LEU A 6 20.54 -19.42 31.92
N PHE A 7 21.53 -20.03 31.29
CA PHE A 7 22.05 -19.62 29.97
C PHE A 7 21.25 -20.17 28.78
N ILE A 8 20.44 -21.21 29.00
CA ILE A 8 19.68 -21.87 27.92
C ILE A 8 18.37 -21.13 27.59
N PHE A 9 17.87 -20.27 28.51
CA PHE A 9 16.58 -19.58 28.33
C PHE A 9 16.65 -18.27 27.54
N ILE A 10 17.85 -17.75 27.25
CA ILE A 10 18.03 -16.46 26.56
C ILE A 10 18.05 -16.61 25.03
N LEU A 11 18.16 -17.83 24.51
CA LEU A 11 18.36 -18.07 23.07
C LEU A 11 17.04 -18.22 22.27
N PHE A 12 15.87 -18.05 22.89
CA PHE A 12 14.59 -18.32 22.24
C PHE A 12 13.77 -17.06 21.86
N MET A 13 14.37 -15.86 21.96
CA MET A 13 13.70 -14.60 21.62
C MET A 13 14.24 -13.96 20.34
N ILE A 14 14.70 -14.76 19.38
CA ILE A 14 14.91 -14.23 18.02
C ILE A 14 13.57 -14.35 17.31
N GLY A 15 12.71 -13.37 17.54
CA GLY A 15 11.49 -13.19 16.75
C GLY A 15 11.90 -12.92 15.30
N CYS A 16 11.61 -13.86 14.40
CA CYS A 16 11.68 -13.60 12.97
C CYS A 16 10.65 -12.51 12.63
N SER A 17 11.06 -11.25 12.60
CA SER A 17 10.30 -10.25 11.87
C SER A 17 10.49 -10.55 10.38
N LYS A 18 9.41 -11.02 9.72
CA LYS A 18 9.42 -11.13 8.26
C LYS A 18 9.62 -9.73 7.68
N GLU A 19 10.60 -9.58 6.80
CA GLU A 19 10.74 -8.37 6.02
C GLU A 19 9.46 -8.13 5.18
N PRO A 20 9.01 -6.87 5.03
CA PRO A 20 7.83 -6.58 4.23
C PRO A 20 8.07 -6.97 2.77
N VAL A 21 7.12 -7.65 2.16
CA VAL A 21 7.15 -7.99 0.74
C VAL A 21 6.74 -6.76 -0.06
N ASN A 22 7.53 -6.40 -1.07
CA ASN A 22 7.17 -5.32 -1.99
C ASN A 22 5.79 -5.61 -2.61
N ILE A 23 4.90 -4.61 -2.62
CA ILE A 23 3.53 -4.78 -3.14
C ILE A 23 3.53 -5.33 -4.57
N TYR A 24 4.38 -4.82 -5.44
CA TYR A 24 4.45 -5.25 -6.84
C TYR A 24 4.89 -6.70 -7.02
N GLU A 25 5.48 -7.31 -5.99
CA GLU A 25 5.95 -8.70 -5.96
C GLU A 25 5.05 -9.60 -5.11
N SER A 26 4.03 -9.03 -4.45
CA SER A 26 3.15 -9.81 -3.60
C SER A 26 2.25 -10.72 -4.43
N PRO A 27 2.04 -11.99 -4.00
CA PRO A 27 1.17 -12.93 -4.71
C PRO A 27 -0.25 -12.39 -4.88
N GLU A 28 -0.77 -11.68 -3.89
CA GLU A 28 -2.11 -11.11 -3.90
C GLU A 28 -2.25 -10.01 -4.96
N PHE A 29 -1.25 -9.16 -5.11
CA PHE A 29 -1.24 -8.12 -6.14
C PHE A 29 -1.17 -8.72 -7.55
N LEU A 30 -0.28 -9.70 -7.74
CA LEU A 30 -0.06 -10.33 -9.04
C LEU A 30 -1.25 -11.22 -9.48
N ALA A 31 -2.06 -11.69 -8.54
CA ALA A 31 -3.19 -12.57 -8.80
C ALA A 31 -4.55 -11.87 -8.74
N MET A 32 -4.57 -10.52 -8.69
CA MET A 32 -5.85 -9.78 -8.66
C MET A 32 -6.73 -10.13 -9.86
N SER A 33 -7.96 -10.53 -9.57
CA SER A 33 -8.99 -10.75 -10.57
C SER A 33 -9.61 -9.43 -11.04
N ASP A 34 -10.26 -9.45 -12.20
CA ASP A 34 -10.99 -8.29 -12.72
C ASP A 34 -12.02 -7.75 -11.72
N LYS A 35 -12.67 -8.65 -10.97
CA LYS A 35 -13.63 -8.27 -9.94
C LYS A 35 -12.99 -7.46 -8.82
N GLU A 36 -11.82 -7.86 -8.38
CA GLU A 36 -11.06 -7.19 -7.32
C GLU A 36 -10.51 -5.85 -7.80
N ILE A 37 -10.05 -5.78 -9.05
CA ILE A 37 -9.65 -4.52 -9.70
C ILE A 37 -10.82 -3.54 -9.73
N ILE A 38 -12.01 -3.97 -10.22
CA ILE A 38 -13.22 -3.13 -10.28
C ILE A 38 -13.66 -2.69 -8.87
N MET A 39 -13.55 -3.55 -7.88
CA MET A 39 -13.85 -3.21 -6.48
C MET A 39 -12.93 -2.09 -5.97
N GLY A 40 -11.63 -2.24 -6.17
CA GLY A 40 -10.64 -1.21 -5.81
C GLY A 40 -10.85 0.10 -6.56
N GLU A 41 -11.15 0.02 -7.86
CA GLU A 41 -11.46 1.18 -8.70
C GLU A 41 -12.68 1.95 -8.19
N SER A 42 -13.73 1.26 -7.77
CA SER A 42 -14.94 1.91 -7.26
C SER A 42 -14.67 2.79 -6.04
N VAL A 43 -13.82 2.34 -5.12
CA VAL A 43 -13.38 3.14 -3.97
C VAL A 43 -12.44 4.27 -4.41
N TRP A 44 -11.54 3.98 -5.35
CA TRP A 44 -10.63 4.97 -5.90
C TRP A 44 -11.37 6.18 -6.46
N VAL A 45 -12.31 5.98 -7.38
CA VAL A 45 -13.02 7.07 -8.06
C VAL A 45 -13.91 7.90 -7.13
N THR A 46 -14.41 7.28 -6.06
CA THR A 46 -15.31 7.96 -5.12
C THR A 46 -14.57 8.68 -4.00
N THR A 47 -13.38 8.21 -3.61
CA THR A 47 -12.71 8.64 -2.38
C THR A 47 -11.26 9.07 -2.61
N CYS A 48 -10.41 8.16 -3.09
CA CYS A 48 -8.94 8.34 -3.12
C CYS A 48 -8.47 9.32 -4.19
N PHE A 49 -9.18 9.36 -5.33
CA PHE A 49 -8.86 10.16 -6.51
C PHE A 49 -8.57 11.63 -6.19
N ARG A 50 -9.36 12.24 -5.32
CA ARG A 50 -9.29 13.68 -5.02
C ARG A 50 -7.90 14.11 -4.55
N CYS A 51 -7.23 13.25 -3.79
CA CYS A 51 -5.91 13.56 -3.24
C CYS A 51 -4.80 12.90 -4.04
N HIS A 52 -4.96 11.61 -4.36
CA HIS A 52 -3.87 10.79 -4.89
C HIS A 52 -3.68 10.90 -6.41
N MET A 53 -4.63 11.43 -7.16
CA MET A 53 -4.43 11.64 -8.60
C MET A 53 -3.37 12.71 -8.88
N TYR A 54 -3.45 13.83 -8.16
CA TYR A 54 -2.59 14.99 -8.41
C TYR A 54 -1.66 15.35 -7.24
N GLY A 55 -1.68 14.59 -6.15
CA GLY A 55 -0.86 14.87 -4.97
C GLY A 55 -1.35 16.07 -4.15
N THR A 56 -2.64 16.36 -4.21
CA THR A 56 -3.23 17.46 -3.43
C THR A 56 -3.14 17.14 -1.93
N MET A 57 -3.06 18.18 -1.10
CA MET A 57 -2.95 18.06 0.37
C MET A 57 -1.76 17.22 0.84
N GLY A 58 -0.71 17.12 0.03
CA GLY A 58 0.50 16.37 0.36
C GLY A 58 0.42 14.85 0.13
N ALA A 59 -0.64 14.37 -0.50
CA ALA A 59 -0.79 12.95 -0.82
C ALA A 59 0.24 12.49 -1.87
N ALA A 60 0.61 11.21 -1.82
CA ALA A 60 1.38 10.57 -2.88
C ALA A 60 0.59 10.57 -4.19
N SER A 61 1.10 11.22 -5.23
CA SER A 61 0.47 11.21 -6.54
C SER A 61 0.79 9.95 -7.32
N VAL A 62 -0.23 9.32 -7.93
CA VAL A 62 -0.02 8.16 -8.84
C VAL A 62 0.86 8.51 -10.06
N ASN A 63 1.09 9.78 -10.32
CA ASN A 63 1.99 10.26 -11.36
C ASN A 63 3.47 10.28 -10.92
N ASP A 64 3.76 10.13 -9.63
CA ASP A 64 5.12 10.08 -9.07
C ASP A 64 5.55 8.64 -8.84
N LYS A 65 6.09 8.04 -9.91
CA LYS A 65 6.55 6.64 -9.86
C LYS A 65 7.61 6.41 -8.78
N ALA A 66 8.58 7.30 -8.66
CA ALA A 66 9.67 7.12 -7.71
C ALA A 66 9.15 7.08 -6.26
N HIS A 67 8.14 7.88 -5.96
CA HIS A 67 7.47 7.85 -4.67
C HIS A 67 6.69 6.53 -4.47
N PHE A 68 5.93 6.08 -5.49
CA PHE A 68 5.18 4.82 -5.40
C PHE A 68 6.09 3.60 -5.30
N ASP A 69 7.22 3.56 -6.01
CA ASP A 69 8.22 2.49 -5.88
C ASP A 69 8.75 2.43 -4.43
N LYS A 70 9.03 3.58 -3.81
CA LYS A 70 9.44 3.65 -2.42
C LYS A 70 8.33 3.20 -1.46
N LEU A 71 7.08 3.57 -1.71
CA LEU A 71 5.95 3.13 -0.90
C LEU A 71 5.75 1.61 -1.02
N ALA A 72 5.91 1.04 -2.22
CA ALA A 72 5.73 -0.39 -2.45
C ALA A 72 6.65 -1.26 -1.57
N THR A 73 7.85 -0.79 -1.24
CA THR A 73 8.79 -1.52 -0.36
C THR A 73 8.34 -1.60 1.09
N LYS A 74 7.38 -0.79 1.52
CA LYS A 74 6.81 -0.84 2.87
C LYS A 74 5.94 -2.08 3.11
N GLY A 75 5.47 -2.69 2.01
CA GLY A 75 4.58 -3.84 2.06
C GLY A 75 3.13 -3.48 2.34
N PHE A 76 2.26 -4.45 2.06
CA PHE A 76 0.82 -4.24 2.14
C PHE A 76 0.34 -3.87 3.55
N ASP A 77 0.81 -4.58 4.57
CA ASP A 77 0.28 -4.44 5.94
C ASP A 77 0.47 -3.03 6.50
N GLU A 78 1.66 -2.42 6.29
CA GLU A 78 1.92 -1.05 6.74
C GLU A 78 1.04 -0.06 5.99
N LEU A 79 0.96 -0.20 4.66
CA LEU A 79 0.17 0.72 3.83
C LEU A 79 -1.32 0.59 4.09
N TYR A 80 -1.82 -0.63 4.26
CA TYR A 80 -3.22 -0.87 4.62
C TYR A 80 -3.56 -0.30 6.01
N ASN A 81 -2.67 -0.53 6.99
CA ASN A 81 -2.85 0.06 8.31
C ASN A 81 -2.94 1.59 8.26
N ASN A 82 -2.09 2.24 7.47
CA ASN A 82 -2.12 3.69 7.26
C ASN A 82 -3.45 4.15 6.65
N VAL A 83 -4.03 3.37 5.75
CA VAL A 83 -5.37 3.65 5.19
C VAL A 83 -6.44 3.53 6.25
N ILE A 84 -6.41 2.47 7.06
CA ILE A 84 -7.44 2.22 8.09
C ILE A 84 -7.40 3.28 9.20
N THR A 85 -6.21 3.57 9.71
CA THR A 85 -6.03 4.46 10.87
C THR A 85 -5.88 5.93 10.51
N GLY A 86 -5.60 6.23 9.24
CA GLY A 86 -5.08 7.50 8.82
C GLY A 86 -3.59 7.65 9.17
N MET A 87 -2.96 8.65 8.59
CA MET A 87 -1.56 8.96 8.88
C MET A 87 -1.29 10.45 8.78
N GLU A 88 -0.33 10.92 9.56
CA GLU A 88 0.26 12.24 9.43
C GLU A 88 1.60 12.11 8.70
N GLY A 89 1.70 12.78 7.56
CA GLY A 89 2.92 12.85 6.75
C GLY A 89 3.58 14.22 6.83
N GLU A 90 4.76 14.36 6.25
CA GLU A 90 5.52 15.63 6.23
C GLU A 90 4.76 16.79 5.56
N LYS A 91 3.89 16.48 4.61
CA LYS A 91 3.21 17.46 3.74
C LYS A 91 1.70 17.54 3.93
N GLY A 92 1.14 16.70 4.78
CA GLY A 92 -0.31 16.66 4.99
C GLY A 92 -0.78 15.46 5.80
N VAL A 93 -2.08 15.37 5.96
CA VAL A 93 -2.74 14.33 6.75
C VAL A 93 -3.65 13.50 5.84
N MET A 94 -3.50 12.18 5.88
CA MET A 94 -4.47 11.25 5.31
C MET A 94 -5.50 10.89 6.40
N PRO A 95 -6.78 11.22 6.22
CA PRO A 95 -7.79 10.83 7.19
C PRO A 95 -8.02 9.32 7.20
N PRO A 96 -8.52 8.74 8.33
CA PRO A 96 -8.86 7.33 8.40
C PRO A 96 -9.80 6.92 7.26
N LYS A 97 -9.48 5.75 6.65
CA LYS A 97 -10.20 5.17 5.51
C LYS A 97 -10.31 6.12 4.29
N GLY A 98 -9.45 7.14 4.20
CA GLY A 98 -9.56 8.18 3.17
C GLY A 98 -10.91 8.89 3.18
N THR A 99 -11.63 8.88 4.31
CA THR A 99 -13.02 9.34 4.53
C THR A 99 -14.12 8.37 4.04
N CYS A 100 -13.78 7.20 3.50
CA CYS A 100 -14.79 6.19 3.14
C CYS A 100 -15.24 5.38 4.36
N TYR A 101 -16.00 5.98 5.25
CA TYR A 101 -16.41 5.32 6.50
C TYR A 101 -17.43 4.18 6.28
N SER A 102 -18.09 4.14 5.12
CA SER A 102 -19.02 3.07 4.74
C SER A 102 -18.36 1.93 3.98
N CYS A 103 -17.10 2.09 3.53
CA CYS A 103 -16.38 1.03 2.84
C CYS A 103 -16.07 -0.13 3.81
N SER A 104 -16.28 -1.35 3.32
CA SER A 104 -15.83 -2.56 3.99
C SER A 104 -14.30 -2.67 3.98
N ASP A 105 -13.79 -3.52 4.85
CA ASP A 105 -12.34 -3.78 4.91
C ASP A 105 -11.83 -4.42 3.59
N GLU A 106 -12.67 -5.22 2.93
CA GLU A 106 -12.33 -5.83 1.63
C GLU A 106 -12.23 -4.77 0.53
N GLU A 107 -13.18 -3.85 0.45
CA GLU A 107 -13.14 -2.74 -0.51
C GLU A 107 -11.91 -1.85 -0.28
N LEU A 108 -11.57 -1.55 0.97
CA LEU A 108 -10.37 -0.78 1.30
C LEU A 108 -9.09 -1.55 0.98
N LYS A 109 -9.06 -2.86 1.24
CA LYS A 109 -7.94 -3.72 0.86
C LYS A 109 -7.66 -3.62 -0.64
N PHE A 110 -8.66 -3.83 -1.47
CA PHE A 110 -8.48 -3.77 -2.91
C PHE A 110 -8.25 -2.36 -3.44
N SER A 111 -8.71 -1.32 -2.74
CA SER A 111 -8.37 0.06 -3.10
C SER A 111 -6.88 0.37 -2.90
N VAL A 112 -6.24 -0.23 -1.88
CA VAL A 112 -4.78 -0.12 -1.70
C VAL A 112 -4.04 -0.80 -2.84
N TYR A 113 -4.43 -2.00 -3.23
CA TYR A 113 -3.81 -2.65 -4.38
C TYR A 113 -4.08 -1.89 -5.69
N TYR A 114 -5.31 -1.41 -5.87
CA TYR A 114 -5.68 -0.68 -7.08
C TYR A 114 -4.87 0.59 -7.30
N ILE A 115 -4.55 1.37 -6.27
CA ILE A 115 -3.74 2.58 -6.43
C ILE A 115 -2.33 2.27 -6.94
N PHE A 116 -1.74 1.14 -6.53
CA PHE A 116 -0.45 0.67 -7.05
C PHE A 116 -0.57 0.16 -8.48
N HIS A 117 -1.64 -0.57 -8.80
CA HIS A 117 -1.95 -0.99 -10.17
C HIS A 117 -2.09 0.23 -11.09
N LEU A 118 -2.85 1.24 -10.69
CA LEU A 118 -3.02 2.47 -11.44
C LEU A 118 -1.70 3.23 -11.62
N ALA A 119 -0.86 3.32 -10.59
CA ALA A 119 0.44 3.96 -10.68
C ALA A 119 1.36 3.27 -11.72
N GLN A 120 1.31 1.94 -11.83
CA GLN A 120 2.00 1.21 -12.91
C GLN A 120 1.44 1.56 -14.28
N LEU A 121 0.13 1.48 -14.48
CA LEU A 121 -0.52 1.78 -15.76
C LEU A 121 -0.22 3.20 -16.24
N VAL A 122 -0.33 4.20 -15.35
CA VAL A 122 0.00 5.60 -15.65
C VAL A 122 1.45 5.75 -16.09
N HIS A 123 2.36 4.96 -15.52
CA HIS A 123 3.77 5.02 -15.85
C HIS A 123 4.07 4.34 -17.17
N GLU A 124 3.53 3.15 -17.42
CA GLU A 124 3.68 2.40 -18.66
C GLU A 124 3.14 3.20 -19.85
N SER A 125 1.98 3.83 -19.71
CA SER A 125 1.40 4.68 -20.77
C SER A 125 2.27 5.87 -21.18
N LYS A 126 3.14 6.35 -20.28
CA LYS A 126 4.09 7.43 -20.57
C LYS A 126 5.36 6.96 -21.26
N GLN A 127 5.65 5.66 -21.24
CA GLN A 127 6.84 5.07 -21.85
C GLN A 127 6.61 4.56 -23.28
N GLU A 128 5.35 4.33 -23.68
CA GLU A 128 5.06 3.98 -25.08
C GLU A 128 5.33 5.20 -25.98
N PRO A 129 6.34 5.13 -26.87
CA PRO A 129 6.52 6.17 -27.87
C PRO A 129 5.28 6.16 -28.77
N THR A 130 4.59 7.30 -28.88
CA THR A 130 3.54 7.51 -29.87
C THR A 130 4.14 7.21 -31.24
N SER A 131 3.97 6.00 -31.74
CA SER A 131 4.27 5.65 -33.12
C SER A 131 3.29 6.43 -34.00
N LYS A 132 3.79 7.50 -34.60
CA LYS A 132 3.12 8.16 -35.71
C LYS A 132 3.30 7.35 -36.97
#